data_3ae3ef06e71e26553312c0634b6a9a80
#
_entry.id   3ae3ef06e71e26553312c0634b6a9a80
#
_cell.length_a   1.000
_cell.length_b   1.000
_cell.length_c   1.000
_cell.angle_alpha   90.00
_cell.angle_beta   90.00
_cell.angle_gamma   90.00
#
_symmetry.space_group_name_H-M   'P 1'
#
loop_
_entity.id
_entity.type
_entity.pdbx_description
1 polymer ?
#
loop_
_entity_poly.entity_id
_entity_poly.type
_entity_poly.pdbx_seq_one_letter_code
_entity_poly.pdbx_strand_id
1 'polypeptide(L)'
;MKNYYDKQIIPLKVRNSEAEAMSLDTGYYVEGRLETFSKEQYFDKLLSIYIPESFIDMPDEIKEIKYPTNFRPEIIKTNLAGDVNLSISLIKVSEDTEVKTLVTDFKNLLSKAHTGIKFLEYDELEKEGCVKMYCFDFIIPGIDERIYHKTGLGKIGRETVQIMFNCREPLSWTWKKAVNDILQNIKPVRK
;
A
#
# COMPACT_ATOMS: atom_id res chain seq x y z
N MET A 1 9.90 38.70 29.48
CA MET A 1 10.06 38.06 28.16
C MET A 1 10.03 36.54 28.34
N LYS A 2 8.85 35.99 28.62
CA LYS A 2 8.65 34.56 28.76
C LYS A 2 7.60 34.10 27.72
N ASN A 3 7.92 33.03 26.98
CA ASN A 3 6.95 32.14 26.39
C ASN A 3 6.35 32.41 24.99
N TYR A 4 7.12 32.95 24.05
CA TYR A 4 6.70 32.82 22.64
C TYR A 4 7.17 31.47 22.03
N TYR A 5 8.32 30.97 22.48
CA TYR A 5 8.89 29.70 22.03
C TYR A 5 8.13 28.48 22.57
N ASP A 6 7.62 28.52 23.80
CA ASP A 6 6.85 27.40 24.38
C ASP A 6 5.54 27.15 23.65
N LYS A 7 4.88 28.20 23.13
CA LYS A 7 3.61 28.07 22.37
C LYS A 7 3.78 27.40 20.99
N GLN A 8 4.99 27.41 20.44
CA GLN A 8 5.30 26.74 19.17
C GLN A 8 5.92 25.36 19.37
N ILE A 9 6.68 25.16 20.44
CA ILE A 9 7.37 23.89 20.74
C ILE A 9 6.40 22.85 21.31
N ILE A 10 5.43 23.23 22.12
CA ILE A 10 4.46 22.31 22.71
C ILE A 10 3.58 21.66 21.64
N PRO A 11 2.97 22.40 20.68
CA PRO A 11 2.23 21.77 19.58
C PRO A 11 3.08 20.86 18.68
N LEU A 12 4.36 21.20 18.47
CA LEU A 12 5.28 20.38 17.70
C LEU A 12 5.68 19.09 18.45
N LYS A 13 5.89 19.15 19.76
CA LYS A 13 6.14 17.96 20.58
C LYS A 13 4.92 17.06 20.69
N VAL A 14 3.72 17.62 20.85
CA VAL A 14 2.46 16.88 20.86
C VAL A 14 2.24 16.22 19.49
N ARG A 15 2.42 16.94 18.38
CA ARG A 15 2.35 16.37 17.03
C ARG A 15 3.35 15.24 16.80
N ASN A 16 4.58 15.37 17.30
CA ASN A 16 5.58 14.32 17.17
C ASN A 16 5.24 13.09 18.03
N SER A 17 4.77 13.27 19.27
CA SER A 17 4.35 12.15 20.13
C SER A 17 3.07 11.46 19.63
N GLU A 18 2.14 12.21 19.04
CA GLU A 18 0.95 11.65 18.36
C GLU A 18 1.38 10.88 17.10
N ALA A 19 2.33 11.38 16.33
CA ALA A 19 2.87 10.69 15.16
C ALA A 19 3.61 9.39 15.51
N GLU A 20 4.28 9.34 16.67
CA GLU A 20 4.95 8.13 17.17
C GLU A 20 3.95 7.07 17.68
N ALA A 21 2.77 7.48 18.15
CA ALA A 21 1.72 6.58 18.65
C ALA A 21 0.80 6.02 17.55
N MET A 22 0.96 6.44 16.28
CA MET A 22 0.13 5.98 15.16
C MET A 22 0.44 4.53 14.80
N SER A 23 -0.61 3.72 14.72
CA SER A 23 -0.57 2.31 14.33
C SER A 23 -1.84 1.92 13.58
N LEU A 24 -1.88 0.71 13.01
CA LEU A 24 -3.10 0.19 12.37
C LEU A 24 -4.26 0.00 13.35
N ASP A 25 -3.98 -0.11 14.65
CA ASP A 25 -5.01 -0.26 15.69
C ASP A 25 -5.50 1.09 16.23
N THR A 26 -4.70 2.15 16.15
CA THR A 26 -5.03 3.50 16.63
C THR A 26 -5.39 4.48 15.51
N GLY A 27 -5.06 4.14 14.27
CA GLY A 27 -5.22 4.98 13.08
C GLY A 27 -4.00 5.80 12.72
N TYR A 28 -4.05 6.40 11.54
CA TYR A 28 -3.05 7.30 10.98
C TYR A 28 -3.67 8.63 10.57
N TYR A 29 -2.99 9.74 10.83
CA TYR A 29 -3.39 11.01 10.25
C TYR A 29 -2.94 11.08 8.80
N VAL A 30 -3.90 10.98 7.88
CA VAL A 30 -3.70 11.10 6.44
C VAL A 30 -4.55 12.23 5.91
N GLU A 31 -3.98 13.10 5.09
CA GLU A 31 -4.69 14.24 4.49
C GLU A 31 -5.45 15.12 5.52
N GLY A 32 -4.90 15.24 6.73
CA GLY A 32 -5.46 16.08 7.80
C GLY A 32 -6.60 15.46 8.60
N ARG A 33 -6.93 14.18 8.40
CA ARG A 33 -7.95 13.44 9.17
C ARG A 33 -7.40 12.11 9.68
N LEU A 34 -7.97 11.64 10.77
CA LEU A 34 -7.68 10.31 11.30
C LEU A 34 -8.33 9.25 10.40
N GLU A 35 -7.51 8.41 9.82
CA GLU A 35 -7.94 7.21 9.09
C GLU A 35 -7.77 5.99 9.99
N THR A 36 -8.84 5.26 10.19
CA THR A 36 -8.88 4.00 10.95
C THR A 36 -8.88 2.80 10.01
N PHE A 37 -8.55 1.62 10.54
CA PHE A 37 -8.33 0.42 9.73
C PHE A 37 -9.06 -0.77 10.32
N SER A 38 -9.72 -1.55 9.47
CA SER A 38 -10.33 -2.83 9.82
C SER A 38 -9.60 -3.99 9.16
N LYS A 39 -9.66 -5.18 9.77
CA LYS A 39 -9.11 -6.40 9.19
C LYS A 39 -10.16 -7.05 8.31
N GLU A 40 -9.80 -7.25 7.05
CA GLU A 40 -10.59 -8.00 6.08
C GLU A 40 -9.87 -9.28 5.66
N GLN A 41 -10.64 -10.31 5.25
CA GLN A 41 -10.12 -11.59 4.80
C GLN A 41 -10.50 -11.80 3.33
N TYR A 42 -9.54 -12.27 2.54
CA TYR A 42 -9.72 -12.46 1.10
C TYR A 42 -9.30 -13.85 0.65
N PHE A 43 -9.75 -14.22 -0.57
CA PHE A 43 -9.46 -15.49 -1.26
C PHE A 43 -9.79 -16.70 -0.39
N ASP A 44 -11.08 -16.83 -0.01
CA ASP A 44 -11.56 -17.90 0.88
C ASP A 44 -10.74 -18.02 2.17
N LYS A 45 -10.43 -16.90 2.79
CA LYS A 45 -9.62 -16.80 4.01
C LYS A 45 -8.16 -17.22 3.82
N LEU A 46 -7.59 -17.07 2.64
CA LEU A 46 -6.16 -17.30 2.44
C LEU A 46 -5.34 -16.29 3.23
N LEU A 47 -5.72 -15.01 3.18
CA LEU A 47 -5.01 -13.93 3.87
C LEU A 47 -5.96 -13.00 4.64
N SER A 48 -5.41 -12.34 5.66
CA SER A 48 -6.02 -11.21 6.36
C SER A 48 -5.11 -10.00 6.21
N ILE A 49 -5.71 -8.86 5.89
CA ILE A 49 -5.03 -7.58 5.65
C ILE A 49 -5.85 -6.44 6.26
N TYR A 50 -5.18 -5.38 6.70
CA TYR A 50 -5.86 -4.16 7.14
C TYR A 50 -6.24 -3.30 5.93
N ILE A 51 -7.49 -2.85 5.92
CA ILE A 51 -8.06 -1.95 4.91
C ILE A 51 -8.48 -0.66 5.60
N PRO A 52 -8.22 0.54 5.04
CA PRO A 52 -8.77 1.78 5.56
C PRO A 52 -10.30 1.72 5.61
N GLU A 53 -10.91 2.09 6.73
CA GLU A 53 -12.38 2.00 6.91
C GLU A 53 -13.14 2.97 6.00
N SER A 54 -12.49 4.03 5.52
CA SER A 54 -13.06 4.95 4.55
C SER A 54 -13.09 4.41 3.11
N PHE A 55 -12.42 3.26 2.84
CA PHE A 55 -12.36 2.70 1.51
C PHE A 55 -13.58 1.85 1.20
N ILE A 56 -14.03 1.95 -0.04
CA ILE A 56 -15.10 1.15 -0.62
C ILE A 56 -14.55 0.23 -1.72
N ASP A 57 -15.31 -0.78 -2.10
CA ASP A 57 -15.01 -1.52 -3.33
C ASP A 57 -15.13 -0.56 -4.51
N MET A 58 -14.11 -0.56 -5.38
CA MET A 58 -14.15 0.32 -6.54
C MET A 58 -15.34 -0.05 -7.45
N PRO A 59 -16.21 0.90 -7.81
CA PRO A 59 -17.31 0.67 -8.74
C PRO A 59 -16.82 0.14 -10.10
N ASP A 60 -17.58 -0.75 -10.73
CA ASP A 60 -17.15 -1.42 -11.95
C ASP A 60 -16.92 -0.45 -13.11
N GLU A 61 -17.72 0.60 -13.24
CA GLU A 61 -17.52 1.65 -14.23
C GLU A 61 -16.16 2.35 -14.07
N ILE A 62 -15.72 2.55 -12.82
CA ILE A 62 -14.42 3.17 -12.53
C ILE A 62 -13.28 2.16 -12.77
N LYS A 63 -13.50 0.87 -12.44
CA LYS A 63 -12.53 -0.19 -12.74
C LYS A 63 -12.25 -0.29 -14.24
N GLU A 64 -13.26 -0.22 -15.08
CA GLU A 64 -13.11 -0.28 -16.54
C GLU A 64 -12.27 0.87 -17.09
N ILE A 65 -12.42 2.06 -16.54
CA ILE A 65 -11.63 3.24 -16.95
C ILE A 65 -10.18 3.15 -16.45
N LYS A 66 -9.98 2.81 -15.16
CA LYS A 66 -8.66 2.83 -14.53
C LYS A 66 -7.82 1.58 -14.80
N TYR A 67 -8.48 0.45 -15.02
CA TYR A 67 -7.88 -0.86 -15.25
C TYR A 67 -8.47 -1.50 -16.51
N PRO A 68 -8.22 -0.93 -17.71
CA PRO A 68 -8.88 -1.31 -18.95
C PRO A 68 -8.44 -2.69 -19.49
N THR A 69 -7.50 -3.37 -18.82
CA THR A 69 -6.98 -4.67 -19.27
C THR A 69 -7.63 -5.84 -18.54
N ASN A 70 -7.54 -7.04 -19.11
CA ASN A 70 -7.99 -8.28 -18.49
C ASN A 70 -7.08 -8.72 -17.30
N PHE A 71 -5.96 -8.04 -17.08
CA PHE A 71 -5.03 -8.28 -15.96
C PHE A 71 -5.32 -7.37 -14.77
N ARG A 72 -6.57 -6.92 -14.62
CA ARG A 72 -6.95 -6.10 -13.47
C ARG A 72 -6.89 -6.90 -12.17
N PRO A 73 -6.53 -6.27 -11.04
CA PRO A 73 -6.57 -6.92 -9.73
C PRO A 73 -7.98 -7.45 -9.39
N GLU A 74 -8.04 -8.59 -8.69
CA GLU A 74 -9.30 -9.19 -8.27
C GLU A 74 -10.04 -8.33 -7.26
N ILE A 75 -9.29 -7.71 -6.34
CA ILE A 75 -9.82 -6.82 -5.30
C ILE A 75 -9.23 -5.44 -5.51
N ILE A 76 -10.07 -4.41 -5.55
CA ILE A 76 -9.63 -3.02 -5.62
C ILE A 76 -10.48 -2.22 -4.64
N LYS A 77 -9.85 -1.74 -3.58
CA LYS A 77 -10.42 -0.80 -2.60
C LYS A 77 -9.98 0.62 -2.93
N THR A 78 -10.86 1.59 -2.78
CA THR A 78 -10.60 2.99 -3.13
C THR A 78 -11.26 3.94 -2.15
N ASN A 79 -10.66 5.12 -1.93
CA ASN A 79 -11.35 6.21 -1.24
C ASN A 79 -12.51 6.76 -2.11
N LEU A 80 -13.39 7.56 -1.52
CA LEU A 80 -14.54 8.13 -2.24
C LEU A 80 -14.16 9.03 -3.43
N ALA A 81 -13.00 9.66 -3.39
CA ALA A 81 -12.48 10.46 -4.51
C ALA A 81 -11.91 9.60 -5.64
N GLY A 82 -11.63 8.32 -5.38
CA GLY A 82 -11.05 7.41 -6.36
C GLY A 82 -9.57 7.61 -6.64
N ASP A 83 -8.88 8.47 -5.90
CA ASP A 83 -7.48 8.85 -6.16
C ASP A 83 -6.46 8.17 -5.23
N VAL A 84 -6.93 7.44 -4.23
CA VAL A 84 -6.12 6.55 -3.37
C VAL A 84 -6.68 5.14 -3.46
N ASN A 85 -5.86 4.18 -3.87
CA ASN A 85 -6.31 2.82 -4.14
C ASN A 85 -5.40 1.79 -3.48
N LEU A 86 -5.99 0.71 -2.99
CA LEU A 86 -5.32 -0.49 -2.53
C LEU A 86 -5.87 -1.69 -3.30
N SER A 87 -5.01 -2.42 -4.00
CA SER A 87 -5.41 -3.58 -4.77
C SER A 87 -4.69 -4.85 -4.32
N ILE A 88 -5.38 -5.98 -4.46
CA ILE A 88 -4.92 -7.29 -4.02
C ILE A 88 -5.15 -8.28 -5.16
N SER A 89 -4.12 -9.06 -5.49
CA SER A 89 -4.16 -10.07 -6.55
C SER A 89 -3.43 -11.34 -6.14
N LEU A 90 -3.87 -12.47 -6.70
CA LEU A 90 -3.10 -13.70 -6.73
C LEU A 90 -2.37 -13.81 -8.07
N ILE A 91 -1.06 -13.94 -8.02
CA ILE A 91 -0.24 -14.09 -9.22
C ILE A 91 0.01 -15.58 -9.48
N LYS A 92 -0.37 -16.07 -10.67
CA LYS A 92 -0.10 -17.43 -11.10
C LYS A 92 1.34 -17.54 -11.60
N VAL A 93 2.20 -18.12 -10.78
CA VAL A 93 3.60 -18.40 -11.10
C VAL A 93 3.96 -19.82 -10.68
N SER A 94 5.08 -20.35 -11.17
CA SER A 94 5.59 -21.65 -10.70
C SER A 94 5.88 -21.60 -9.20
N GLU A 95 5.57 -22.69 -8.49
CA GLU A 95 5.81 -22.80 -7.04
C GLU A 95 7.27 -22.56 -6.67
N ASP A 96 8.20 -22.95 -7.54
CA ASP A 96 9.66 -22.81 -7.33
C ASP A 96 10.17 -21.40 -7.61
N THR A 97 9.33 -20.50 -8.13
CA THR A 97 9.76 -19.13 -8.43
C THR A 97 10.03 -18.35 -7.14
N GLU A 98 11.24 -17.86 -6.98
CA GLU A 98 11.60 -17.00 -5.86
C GLU A 98 10.93 -15.63 -5.99
N VAL A 99 10.39 -15.10 -4.88
CA VAL A 99 9.71 -13.79 -4.86
C VAL A 99 10.66 -12.65 -5.27
N LYS A 100 11.95 -12.74 -4.91
CA LYS A 100 12.95 -11.73 -5.34
C LYS A 100 13.12 -11.67 -6.86
N THR A 101 13.07 -12.81 -7.52
CA THR A 101 13.09 -12.88 -8.99
C THR A 101 11.86 -12.22 -9.58
N LEU A 102 10.68 -12.50 -9.02
CA LEU A 102 9.43 -11.84 -9.45
C LEU A 102 9.48 -10.32 -9.29
N VAL A 103 10.06 -9.81 -8.20
CA VAL A 103 10.24 -8.36 -8.01
C VAL A 103 11.10 -7.79 -9.14
N THR A 104 12.20 -8.45 -9.48
CA THR A 104 13.10 -8.01 -10.55
C THR A 104 12.40 -8.02 -11.92
N ASP A 105 11.69 -9.09 -12.22
CA ASP A 105 10.92 -9.23 -13.47
C ASP A 105 9.82 -8.18 -13.58
N PHE A 106 9.12 -7.93 -12.47
CA PHE A 106 8.07 -6.91 -12.44
C PHE A 106 8.64 -5.50 -12.64
N LYS A 107 9.76 -5.16 -12.01
CA LYS A 107 10.47 -3.89 -12.26
C LYS A 107 10.91 -3.75 -13.72
N ASN A 108 11.43 -4.82 -14.33
CA ASN A 108 11.81 -4.84 -15.74
C ASN A 108 10.60 -4.65 -16.66
N LEU A 109 9.47 -5.28 -16.34
CA LEU A 109 8.22 -5.12 -17.08
C LEU A 109 7.71 -3.68 -17.01
N LEU A 110 7.67 -3.11 -15.80
CA LEU A 110 7.27 -1.70 -15.58
C LEU A 110 8.17 -0.73 -16.34
N SER A 111 9.50 -0.96 -16.33
CA SER A 111 10.45 -0.12 -17.05
C SER A 111 10.21 -0.11 -18.56
N LYS A 112 9.75 -1.24 -19.13
CA LYS A 112 9.39 -1.34 -20.55
C LYS A 112 8.03 -0.70 -20.86
N ALA A 113 7.09 -0.82 -19.93
CA ALA A 113 5.72 -0.35 -20.12
C ALA A 113 5.56 1.17 -19.91
N HIS A 114 6.37 1.78 -19.06
CA HIS A 114 6.20 3.17 -18.64
C HIS A 114 7.46 4.00 -18.87
N THR A 115 7.42 4.86 -19.88
CA THR A 115 8.48 5.86 -20.09
C THR A 115 8.49 6.87 -18.95
N GLY A 116 9.66 7.12 -18.37
CA GLY A 116 9.82 8.08 -17.27
C GLY A 116 9.46 7.54 -15.87
N ILE A 117 9.26 6.23 -15.74
CA ILE A 117 9.14 5.60 -14.42
C ILE A 117 10.38 5.87 -13.58
N LYS A 118 10.18 6.17 -12.30
CA LYS A 118 11.26 6.36 -11.33
C LYS A 118 11.08 5.39 -10.18
N PHE A 119 11.95 4.39 -10.05
CA PHE A 119 12.01 3.53 -8.88
C PHE A 119 12.64 4.29 -7.71
N LEU A 120 12.12 4.05 -6.51
CA LEU A 120 12.55 4.67 -5.26
C LEU A 120 13.18 3.62 -4.35
N GLU A 121 12.49 3.24 -3.28
CA GLU A 121 13.00 2.33 -2.27
C GLU A 121 12.68 0.86 -2.59
N TYR A 122 13.46 -0.03 -2.00
CA TYR A 122 13.22 -1.47 -1.94
C TYR A 122 13.32 -1.92 -0.49
N ASP A 123 12.34 -2.64 0.01
CA ASP A 123 12.25 -3.12 1.38
C ASP A 123 11.92 -4.60 1.43
N GLU A 124 12.50 -5.31 2.38
CA GLU A 124 12.05 -6.64 2.80
C GLU A 124 11.36 -6.49 4.15
N LEU A 125 10.04 -6.62 4.17
CA LEU A 125 9.24 -6.49 5.38
C LEU A 125 9.02 -7.88 5.96
N GLU A 126 9.57 -8.13 7.14
CA GLU A 126 9.47 -9.39 7.84
C GLU A 126 8.99 -9.16 9.28
N LYS A 127 7.97 -9.92 9.69
CA LYS A 127 7.40 -9.89 11.04
C LYS A 127 6.91 -11.26 11.40
N GLU A 128 7.14 -11.68 12.62
CA GLU A 128 6.71 -12.98 13.14
C GLU A 128 5.20 -13.18 12.98
N GLY A 129 4.79 -14.33 12.44
CA GLY A 129 3.39 -14.67 12.18
C GLY A 129 2.74 -13.93 11.03
N CYS A 130 3.49 -13.12 10.28
CA CYS A 130 3.04 -12.41 9.09
C CYS A 130 3.74 -12.95 7.83
N VAL A 131 3.17 -12.61 6.67
CA VAL A 131 3.76 -12.92 5.37
C VAL A 131 4.99 -12.05 5.18
N LYS A 132 6.13 -12.64 4.80
CA LYS A 132 7.30 -11.87 4.38
C LYS A 132 6.98 -11.22 3.04
N MET A 133 7.06 -9.89 2.99
CA MET A 133 6.77 -9.09 1.81
C MET A 133 8.05 -8.47 1.23
N TYR A 134 8.21 -8.57 -0.07
CA TYR A 134 9.26 -7.93 -0.85
C TYR A 134 8.65 -6.74 -1.57
N CYS A 135 9.00 -5.54 -1.13
CA CYS A 135 8.34 -4.31 -1.51
C CYS A 135 9.25 -3.40 -2.32
N PHE A 136 8.68 -2.61 -3.21
CA PHE A 136 9.36 -1.50 -3.87
C PHE A 136 8.38 -0.39 -4.21
N ASP A 137 8.92 0.82 -4.21
CA ASP A 137 8.18 2.03 -4.52
C ASP A 137 8.59 2.56 -5.89
N PHE A 138 7.66 3.17 -6.60
CA PHE A 138 7.95 3.84 -7.86
C PHE A 138 6.95 4.96 -8.14
N ILE A 139 7.33 5.85 -9.03
CA ILE A 139 6.49 6.95 -9.51
C ILE A 139 6.37 6.83 -11.03
N ILE A 140 5.14 6.97 -11.53
CA ILE A 140 4.83 7.01 -12.95
C ILE A 140 4.31 8.40 -13.29
N PRO A 141 4.75 9.02 -14.41
CA PRO A 141 4.10 10.20 -14.95
C PRO A 141 2.67 9.86 -15.37
N GLY A 142 1.68 10.59 -14.85
CA GLY A 142 0.30 10.57 -15.34
C GLY A 142 0.06 11.72 -16.34
N ILE A 143 -1.18 11.91 -16.76
CA ILE A 143 -1.56 12.98 -17.71
C ILE A 143 -1.42 14.33 -17.02
N ASP A 144 -2.03 14.50 -15.86
CA ASP A 144 -2.09 15.77 -15.14
C ASP A 144 -1.11 15.84 -13.96
N GLU A 145 -0.75 14.69 -13.39
CA GLU A 145 0.08 14.59 -12.20
C GLU A 145 0.84 13.27 -12.15
N ARG A 146 1.80 13.19 -11.23
CA ARG A 146 2.60 11.98 -11.00
C ARG A 146 1.91 11.09 -9.98
N ILE A 147 1.91 9.79 -10.25
CA ILE A 147 1.28 8.77 -9.40
C ILE A 147 2.37 7.98 -8.68
N TYR A 148 2.29 7.98 -7.36
CA TYR A 148 3.11 7.13 -6.51
C TYR A 148 2.49 5.75 -6.39
N HIS A 149 3.33 4.73 -6.44
CA HIS A 149 2.98 3.34 -6.24
C HIS A 149 3.90 2.71 -5.20
N LYS A 150 3.32 1.85 -4.34
CA LYS A 150 4.07 0.89 -3.54
C LYS A 150 3.52 -0.50 -3.79
N THR A 151 4.38 -1.41 -4.20
CA THR A 151 4.03 -2.81 -4.50
C THR A 151 4.74 -3.73 -3.54
N GLY A 152 4.02 -4.69 -2.98
CA GLY A 152 4.55 -5.79 -2.18
C GLY A 152 4.18 -7.14 -2.80
N LEU A 153 5.14 -8.05 -2.85
CA LEU A 153 4.97 -9.44 -3.28
C LEU A 153 5.33 -10.38 -2.12
N GLY A 154 4.53 -11.41 -1.89
CA GLY A 154 4.79 -12.40 -0.84
C GLY A 154 4.20 -13.77 -1.17
N LYS A 155 4.65 -14.83 -0.49
CA LYS A 155 4.10 -16.19 -0.63
C LYS A 155 3.27 -16.59 0.58
N ILE A 156 2.13 -17.23 0.31
CA ILE A 156 1.26 -17.86 1.30
C ILE A 156 1.02 -19.31 0.83
N GLY A 157 1.77 -20.26 1.39
CA GLY A 157 1.77 -21.62 0.88
C GLY A 157 2.27 -21.66 -0.57
N ARG A 158 1.42 -22.12 -1.49
CA ARG A 158 1.72 -22.19 -2.93
C ARG A 158 1.33 -20.92 -3.70
N GLU A 159 0.53 -20.07 -3.08
CA GLU A 159 0.02 -18.86 -3.73
C GLU A 159 1.00 -17.70 -3.59
N THR A 160 1.14 -16.92 -4.65
CA THR A 160 1.86 -15.64 -4.62
C THR A 160 0.86 -14.51 -4.60
N VAL A 161 0.90 -13.70 -3.54
CA VAL A 161 0.04 -12.53 -3.39
C VAL A 161 0.79 -11.27 -3.80
N GLN A 162 0.11 -10.39 -4.53
CA GLN A 162 0.54 -9.04 -4.83
C GLN A 162 -0.40 -8.05 -4.16
N ILE A 163 0.15 -7.09 -3.43
CA ILE A 163 -0.57 -5.94 -2.90
C ILE A 163 0.02 -4.70 -3.57
N MET A 164 -0.82 -3.85 -4.11
CA MET A 164 -0.38 -2.58 -4.68
C MET A 164 -1.21 -1.44 -4.11
N PHE A 165 -0.52 -0.46 -3.56
CA PHE A 165 -1.08 0.83 -3.19
C PHE A 165 -0.69 1.89 -4.22
N ASN A 166 -1.60 2.79 -4.55
CA ASN A 166 -1.27 3.96 -5.34
C ASN A 166 -2.07 5.20 -4.90
N CYS A 167 -1.45 6.36 -5.07
CA CYS A 167 -2.06 7.65 -4.82
C CYS A 167 -1.35 8.73 -5.66
N ARG A 168 -1.89 9.95 -5.69
CA ARG A 168 -1.16 11.10 -6.22
C ARG A 168 0.16 11.28 -5.46
N GLU A 169 1.25 11.58 -6.16
CA GLU A 169 2.58 11.71 -5.53
C GLU A 169 2.62 12.64 -4.31
N PRO A 170 1.97 13.82 -4.30
CA PRO A 170 1.95 14.70 -3.13
C PRO A 170 1.32 14.09 -1.87
N LEU A 171 0.47 13.07 -2.00
CA LEU A 171 -0.16 12.38 -0.87
C LEU A 171 0.70 11.25 -0.30
N SER A 172 1.71 10.79 -1.05
CA SER A 172 2.51 9.62 -0.69
C SER A 172 3.16 9.72 0.69
N TRP A 173 3.62 10.90 1.09
CA TRP A 173 4.28 11.11 2.38
C TRP A 173 3.35 10.88 3.57
N THR A 174 2.03 11.15 3.44
CA THR A 174 1.05 10.90 4.50
C THR A 174 0.67 9.43 4.61
N TRP A 175 0.69 8.70 3.48
CA TRP A 175 0.30 7.31 3.40
C TRP A 175 1.44 6.31 3.61
N LYS A 176 2.69 6.70 3.35
CA LYS A 176 3.84 5.79 3.29
C LYS A 176 3.98 4.90 4.54
N LYS A 177 3.85 5.50 5.74
CA LYS A 177 3.96 4.75 7.00
C LYS A 177 2.80 3.76 7.16
N ALA A 178 1.56 4.20 6.95
CA ALA A 178 0.39 3.35 7.04
C ALA A 178 0.46 2.17 6.06
N VAL A 179 0.87 2.42 4.82
CA VAL A 179 1.01 1.38 3.78
C VAL A 179 2.12 0.38 4.13
N ASN A 180 3.26 0.84 4.66
CA ASN A 180 4.31 -0.05 5.15
C ASN A 180 3.78 -0.97 6.26
N ASP A 181 3.05 -0.42 7.22
CA ASP A 181 2.48 -1.20 8.31
C ASP A 181 1.38 -2.15 7.82
N ILE A 182 0.56 -1.77 6.83
CA ILE A 182 -0.38 -2.69 6.18
C ILE A 182 0.37 -3.90 5.59
N LEU A 183 1.39 -3.64 4.76
CA LEU A 183 2.17 -4.69 4.10
C LEU A 183 2.91 -5.59 5.10
N GLN A 184 3.43 -5.04 6.20
CA GLN A 184 4.14 -5.79 7.24
C GLN A 184 3.20 -6.65 8.11
N ASN A 185 1.90 -6.34 8.15
CA ASN A 185 0.92 -7.02 9.00
C ASN A 185 -0.05 -7.94 8.23
N ILE A 186 0.28 -8.31 7.00
CA ILE A 186 -0.48 -9.33 6.24
C ILE A 186 -0.29 -10.67 6.91
N LYS A 187 -1.39 -11.35 7.27
CA LYS A 187 -1.35 -12.65 7.94
C LYS A 187 -1.93 -13.76 7.07
N PRO A 188 -1.28 -14.92 6.99
CA PRO A 188 -1.93 -16.10 6.46
C PRO A 188 -3.03 -16.54 7.45
N VAL A 189 -4.22 -16.89 6.96
CA VAL A 189 -5.36 -17.32 7.80
C VAL A 189 -5.52 -18.85 7.73
N ARG A 190 -5.34 -19.44 6.55
CA ARG A 190 -5.30 -20.90 6.39
C ARG A 190 -3.90 -21.43 6.70
N LYS A 191 -3.87 -22.47 7.50
CA LYS A 191 -2.67 -23.31 7.69
C LYS A 191 -2.65 -24.39 6.65
#